data_db2175c1e500188eecd3f5ab3333bd8a
#
_entry.id   db2175c1e500188eecd3f5ab3333bd8a
#
_cell.length_a   1.000
_cell.length_b   1.000
_cell.length_c   1.000
_cell.angle_alpha   90.00
_cell.angle_beta   90.00
_cell.angle_gamma   90.00
#
_symmetry.space_group_name_H-M   'P 1'
#
loop_
_entity.id
_entity.type
_entity.pdbx_description
1 polymer ?
#
loop_
_entity_poly.entity_id
_entity_poly.type
_entity_poly.pdbx_seq_one_letter_code
_entity_poly.pdbx_strand_id
1 'polypeptide(L)'
;NADYFDILEHIHDLPFKRKCEQKLLDICENNKGDLSFFTPEDYEVLKKCRYERNAYMKRQTLLQLILATDSTKRTTTEQKVAVLSNQKQIDAYFTMHDTLGLLLRKNRTATAEKNAVKKADMVLNPEVKNDSIKDERKQRDRENYFLGAYVKKLLESSNVSPNSPLIRRLAIIFDAAEPAKRTRYFDLYKEAASDPRNPFD
;
A
#
# COMPACT_ATOMS: atom_id res chain seq x y z
N ASN A 1 -0.25 -21.71 -5.37
CA ASN A 1 0.21 -21.88 -6.77
C ASN A 1 0.17 -20.58 -7.59
N ALA A 2 -0.78 -19.65 -7.36
CA ALA A 2 -0.83 -18.36 -8.08
C ALA A 2 0.47 -17.57 -7.96
N ASP A 3 1.02 -17.43 -6.75
CA ASP A 3 2.26 -16.69 -6.48
C ASP A 3 3.51 -17.26 -7.22
N TYR A 4 3.53 -18.58 -7.50
CA TYR A 4 4.59 -19.21 -8.28
C TYR A 4 4.57 -18.77 -9.75
N PHE A 5 3.40 -18.79 -10.37
CA PHE A 5 3.24 -18.37 -11.77
C PHE A 5 3.53 -16.88 -11.92
N ASP A 6 3.08 -16.04 -10.98
CA ASP A 6 3.40 -14.60 -10.96
C ASP A 6 4.91 -14.33 -10.86
N ILE A 7 5.66 -15.20 -10.15
CA ILE A 7 7.12 -15.06 -10.05
C ILE A 7 7.77 -15.45 -11.38
N LEU A 8 7.33 -16.52 -12.03
CA LEU A 8 7.88 -16.94 -13.31
C LEU A 8 7.60 -15.92 -14.41
N GLU A 9 6.36 -15.43 -14.51
CA GLU A 9 5.99 -14.38 -15.45
C GLU A 9 6.89 -13.16 -15.26
N HIS A 10 7.03 -12.69 -14.01
CA HIS A 10 7.93 -11.60 -13.69
C HIS A 10 9.37 -11.85 -14.14
N ILE A 11 9.91 -13.07 -13.91
CA ILE A 11 11.29 -13.40 -14.30
C ILE A 11 11.43 -13.43 -15.83
N HIS A 12 10.42 -13.91 -16.55
CA HIS A 12 10.44 -13.91 -18.01
C HIS A 12 10.49 -12.49 -18.58
N ASP A 13 9.77 -11.54 -17.96
CA ASP A 13 9.71 -10.14 -18.40
C ASP A 13 10.98 -9.34 -18.08
N LEU A 14 11.87 -9.87 -17.23
CA LEU A 14 13.11 -9.16 -16.90
C LEU A 14 14.08 -9.14 -18.10
N PRO A 15 14.66 -7.97 -18.44
CA PRO A 15 15.64 -7.87 -19.52
C PRO A 15 16.95 -8.62 -19.19
N PHE A 16 17.32 -8.63 -17.91
CA PHE A 16 18.48 -9.37 -17.40
C PHE A 16 18.11 -10.05 -16.07
N LYS A 17 18.58 -11.28 -15.90
CA LYS A 17 18.21 -12.14 -14.77
C LYS A 17 19.36 -12.28 -13.80
N ARG A 18 19.09 -12.23 -12.50
CA ARG A 18 20.05 -12.55 -11.44
C ARG A 18 20.27 -14.06 -11.35
N LYS A 19 21.34 -14.49 -10.71
CA LYS A 19 21.69 -15.92 -10.55
C LYS A 19 20.56 -16.74 -9.92
N CYS A 20 19.82 -16.20 -8.94
CA CYS A 20 18.71 -16.92 -8.32
C CYS A 20 17.53 -17.10 -9.29
N GLU A 21 17.26 -16.10 -10.13
CA GLU A 21 16.20 -16.11 -11.13
C GLU A 21 16.51 -17.11 -12.24
N GLN A 22 17.76 -17.10 -12.74
CA GLN A 22 18.21 -18.08 -13.71
C GLN A 22 18.13 -19.50 -13.13
N LYS A 23 18.60 -19.70 -11.90
CA LYS A 23 18.52 -21.01 -11.24
C LYS A 23 17.07 -21.51 -11.08
N LEU A 24 16.10 -20.59 -10.81
CA LEU A 24 14.70 -21.01 -10.75
C LEU A 24 14.17 -21.44 -12.11
N LEU A 25 14.55 -20.77 -13.21
CA LEU A 25 14.17 -21.20 -14.56
C LEU A 25 14.73 -22.58 -14.88
N ASP A 26 16.01 -22.84 -14.57
CA ASP A 26 16.65 -24.12 -14.78
C ASP A 26 15.93 -25.25 -13.98
N ILE A 27 15.51 -24.98 -12.74
CA ILE A 27 14.71 -25.89 -11.91
C ILE A 27 13.35 -26.17 -12.56
N CYS A 28 12.68 -25.13 -13.07
CA CYS A 28 11.38 -25.25 -13.71
C CYS A 28 11.46 -26.08 -15.00
N GLU A 29 12.50 -25.88 -15.81
CA GLU A 29 12.73 -26.69 -17.02
C GLU A 29 12.93 -28.17 -16.67
N ASN A 30 13.77 -28.48 -15.68
CA ASN A 30 14.07 -29.83 -15.24
C ASN A 30 12.83 -30.54 -14.68
N ASN A 31 11.97 -29.82 -13.95
CA ASN A 31 10.78 -30.37 -13.30
C ASN A 31 9.50 -30.15 -14.13
N LYS A 32 9.61 -29.71 -15.39
CA LYS A 32 8.48 -29.41 -16.29
C LYS A 32 7.43 -28.48 -15.65
N GLY A 33 7.87 -27.60 -14.76
CA GLY A 33 7.02 -26.66 -14.07
C GLY A 33 6.16 -27.25 -12.93
N ASP A 34 6.33 -28.52 -12.59
CA ASP A 34 5.55 -29.17 -11.54
C ASP A 34 6.22 -29.02 -10.17
N LEU A 35 5.55 -28.30 -9.28
CA LEU A 35 6.00 -28.04 -7.91
C LEU A 35 6.10 -29.30 -7.03
N SER A 36 5.43 -30.40 -7.42
CA SER A 36 5.49 -31.66 -6.67
C SER A 36 6.88 -32.31 -6.69
N PHE A 37 7.70 -31.94 -7.66
CA PHE A 37 9.09 -32.42 -7.80
C PHE A 37 10.11 -31.49 -7.16
N PHE A 38 9.68 -30.37 -6.52
CA PHE A 38 10.61 -29.43 -5.88
C PHE A 38 11.20 -30.04 -4.62
N THR A 39 12.50 -29.95 -4.52
CA THR A 39 13.24 -30.24 -3.28
C THR A 39 13.14 -29.08 -2.27
N PRO A 40 13.48 -29.28 -0.99
CA PRO A 40 13.57 -28.21 -0.02
C PRO A 40 14.49 -27.06 -0.48
N GLU A 41 15.60 -27.37 -1.16
CA GLU A 41 16.53 -26.41 -1.73
C GLU A 41 15.89 -25.59 -2.86
N ASP A 42 15.04 -26.21 -3.69
CA ASP A 42 14.31 -25.52 -4.76
C ASP A 42 13.29 -24.53 -4.20
N TYR A 43 12.62 -24.90 -3.11
CA TYR A 43 11.73 -23.97 -2.39
C TYR A 43 12.48 -22.78 -1.79
N GLU A 44 13.72 -22.94 -1.32
CA GLU A 44 14.54 -21.80 -0.88
C GLU A 44 14.96 -20.90 -2.04
N VAL A 45 15.19 -21.45 -3.25
CA VAL A 45 15.42 -20.64 -4.46
C VAL A 45 14.16 -19.87 -4.83
N LEU A 46 12.99 -20.51 -4.85
CA LEU A 46 11.71 -19.87 -5.11
C LEU A 46 11.44 -18.71 -4.11
N LYS A 47 11.71 -18.93 -2.84
CA LYS A 47 11.58 -17.93 -1.79
C LYS A 47 12.52 -16.73 -2.01
N LYS A 48 13.77 -16.98 -2.44
CA LYS A 48 14.71 -15.91 -2.81
C LYS A 48 14.20 -15.10 -4.00
N CYS A 49 13.66 -15.75 -5.03
CA CYS A 49 13.07 -15.08 -6.19
C CYS A 49 11.85 -14.22 -5.79
N ARG A 50 11.01 -14.71 -4.88
CA ARG A 50 9.89 -13.91 -4.32
C ARG A 50 10.40 -12.64 -3.63
N TYR A 51 11.44 -12.74 -2.80
CA TYR A 51 12.03 -11.57 -2.15
C TYR A 51 12.65 -10.60 -3.16
N GLU A 52 13.33 -11.12 -4.19
CA GLU A 52 13.94 -10.29 -5.24
C GLU A 52 12.87 -9.57 -6.07
N ARG A 53 11.78 -10.25 -6.46
CA ARG A 53 10.62 -9.62 -7.12
C ARG A 53 10.07 -8.46 -6.29
N ASN A 54 9.83 -8.68 -5.00
CA ASN A 54 9.32 -7.64 -4.11
C ASN A 54 10.32 -6.46 -3.96
N ALA A 55 11.61 -6.75 -3.92
CA ALA A 55 12.65 -5.74 -3.90
C ALA A 55 12.73 -5.00 -5.24
N TYR A 56 12.58 -5.70 -6.37
CA TYR A 56 12.52 -5.12 -7.70
C TYR A 56 11.38 -4.12 -7.83
N MET A 57 10.16 -4.47 -7.42
CA MET A 57 9.00 -3.58 -7.46
C MET A 57 9.24 -2.28 -6.68
N LYS A 58 9.86 -2.37 -5.49
CA LYS A 58 10.23 -1.18 -4.71
C LYS A 58 11.28 -0.32 -5.41
N ARG A 59 12.26 -0.94 -6.07
CA ARG A 59 13.27 -0.22 -6.85
C ARG A 59 12.65 0.47 -8.06
N GLN A 60 11.69 -0.18 -8.74
CA GLN A 60 10.96 0.40 -9.87
C GLN A 60 10.12 1.62 -9.43
N THR A 61 9.40 1.52 -8.32
CA THR A 61 8.65 2.65 -7.76
C THR A 61 9.59 3.84 -7.47
N LEU A 62 10.75 3.58 -6.85
CA LEU A 62 11.74 4.64 -6.59
C LEU A 62 12.31 5.22 -7.88
N LEU A 63 12.60 4.37 -8.88
CA LEU A 63 13.08 4.83 -10.19
C LEU A 63 12.07 5.77 -10.84
N GLN A 64 10.79 5.41 -10.86
CA GLN A 64 9.73 6.27 -11.41
C GLN A 64 9.66 7.63 -10.68
N LEU A 65 9.79 7.64 -9.36
CA LEU A 65 9.84 8.89 -8.58
C LEU A 65 11.06 9.75 -8.96
N ILE A 66 12.25 9.13 -9.11
CA ILE A 66 13.46 9.84 -9.53
C ILE A 66 13.28 10.42 -10.93
N LEU A 67 12.73 9.66 -11.88
CA LEU A 67 12.52 10.12 -13.25
C LEU A 67 11.47 11.24 -13.34
N ALA A 68 10.44 11.19 -12.50
CA ALA A 68 9.42 12.24 -12.40
C ALA A 68 9.92 13.53 -11.70
N THR A 69 11.01 13.45 -10.93
CA THR A 69 11.62 14.61 -10.27
C THR A 69 12.39 15.43 -11.28
N ASP A 70 12.28 16.77 -11.20
CA ASP A 70 13.07 17.69 -12.01
C ASP A 70 14.58 17.42 -11.87
N SER A 71 15.32 17.45 -12.97
CA SER A 71 16.74 17.14 -13.01
C SER A 71 17.58 18.02 -12.08
N THR A 72 17.18 19.27 -11.88
CA THR A 72 17.83 20.25 -10.99
C THR A 72 17.67 19.92 -9.50
N LYS A 73 16.61 19.17 -9.16
CA LYS A 73 16.28 18.78 -7.78
C LYS A 73 16.80 17.40 -7.40
N ARG A 74 17.32 16.64 -8.37
CA ARG A 74 17.89 15.31 -8.12
C ARG A 74 19.22 15.42 -7.43
N THR A 75 19.47 14.56 -6.46
CA THR A 75 20.80 14.37 -5.88
C THR A 75 21.77 13.81 -6.93
N THR A 76 23.07 13.94 -6.71
CA THR A 76 24.10 13.39 -7.62
C THR A 76 23.92 11.89 -7.86
N THR A 77 23.49 11.13 -6.84
CA THR A 77 23.23 9.70 -6.96
C THR A 77 21.99 9.42 -7.82
N GLU A 78 20.92 10.19 -7.64
CA GLU A 78 19.69 10.06 -8.44
C GLU A 78 19.93 10.45 -9.90
N GLN A 79 20.77 11.45 -10.16
CA GLN A 79 21.20 11.81 -11.53
C GLN A 79 21.93 10.64 -12.19
N LYS A 80 22.86 9.97 -11.48
CA LYS A 80 23.56 8.78 -11.99
C LYS A 80 22.58 7.64 -12.29
N VAL A 81 21.60 7.40 -11.41
CA VAL A 81 20.55 6.39 -11.63
C VAL A 81 19.74 6.72 -12.88
N ALA A 82 19.35 7.97 -13.10
CA ALA A 82 18.63 8.40 -14.29
C ALA A 82 19.45 8.22 -15.58
N VAL A 83 20.76 8.45 -15.55
CA VAL A 83 21.65 8.19 -16.69
C VAL A 83 21.74 6.69 -16.97
N LEU A 84 21.94 5.86 -15.93
CA LEU A 84 22.04 4.40 -16.06
C LEU A 84 20.75 3.78 -16.59
N SER A 85 19.57 4.34 -16.26
CA SER A 85 18.27 3.83 -16.72
C SER A 85 18.07 3.93 -18.23
N ASN A 86 18.82 4.81 -18.91
CA ASN A 86 18.79 4.97 -20.36
C ASN A 86 19.77 4.03 -21.09
N GLN A 87 20.62 3.30 -20.35
CA GLN A 87 21.59 2.39 -20.93
C GLN A 87 21.03 0.96 -20.99
N LYS A 88 21.24 0.29 -22.13
CA LYS A 88 20.75 -1.09 -22.37
C LYS A 88 21.79 -2.18 -22.03
N GLN A 89 22.90 -1.82 -21.37
CA GLN A 89 23.96 -2.74 -21.01
C GLN A 89 23.64 -3.46 -19.69
N ILE A 90 24.04 -4.71 -19.59
CA ILE A 90 23.81 -5.55 -18.42
C ILE A 90 24.41 -4.96 -17.14
N ASP A 91 25.64 -4.42 -17.23
CA ASP A 91 26.32 -3.83 -16.08
C ASP A 91 25.62 -2.55 -15.62
N ALA A 92 25.16 -1.72 -16.54
CA ALA A 92 24.39 -0.52 -16.23
C ALA A 92 23.07 -0.86 -15.52
N TYR A 93 22.36 -1.89 -16.00
CA TYR A 93 21.14 -2.37 -15.40
C TYR A 93 21.36 -2.83 -13.95
N PHE A 94 22.31 -3.69 -13.69
CA PHE A 94 22.56 -4.18 -12.33
C PHE A 94 23.10 -3.09 -11.41
N THR A 95 24.01 -2.24 -11.90
CA THR A 95 24.53 -1.09 -11.14
C THR A 95 23.41 -0.12 -10.75
N MET A 96 22.48 0.17 -11.66
CA MET A 96 21.29 0.97 -11.38
C MET A 96 20.44 0.34 -10.27
N HIS A 97 20.09 -0.94 -10.40
CA HIS A 97 19.28 -1.63 -9.41
C HIS A 97 19.95 -1.75 -8.04
N ASP A 98 21.25 -1.96 -7.99
CA ASP A 98 22.00 -2.02 -6.73
C ASP A 98 22.08 -0.63 -6.07
N THR A 99 22.28 0.42 -6.86
CA THR A 99 22.23 1.81 -6.38
C THR A 99 20.86 2.19 -5.82
N LEU A 100 19.78 1.82 -6.51
CA LEU A 100 18.40 2.00 -6.01
C LEU A 100 18.18 1.24 -4.69
N GLY A 101 18.73 0.03 -4.57
CA GLY A 101 18.71 -0.74 -3.32
C GLY A 101 19.40 -0.04 -2.15
N LEU A 102 20.54 0.61 -2.39
CA LEU A 102 21.25 1.43 -1.40
C LEU A 102 20.44 2.67 -0.99
N LEU A 103 19.84 3.37 -1.95
CA LEU A 103 18.95 4.52 -1.67
C LEU A 103 17.76 4.14 -0.82
N LEU A 104 17.10 3.00 -1.11
CA LEU A 104 15.99 2.49 -0.30
C LEU A 104 16.42 2.17 1.14
N ARG A 105 17.62 1.61 1.35
CA ARG A 105 18.15 1.34 2.69
C ARG A 105 18.42 2.64 3.44
N LYS A 106 19.07 3.63 2.79
CA LYS A 106 19.34 4.94 3.38
C LYS A 106 18.04 5.65 3.80
N ASN A 107 17.02 5.62 2.97
CA ASN A 107 15.72 6.22 3.30
C ASN A 107 15.05 5.51 4.48
N ARG A 108 15.18 4.19 4.59
CA ARG A 108 14.66 3.42 5.74
C ARG A 108 15.37 3.75 7.04
N THR A 109 16.70 3.88 7.04
CA THR A 109 17.47 4.27 8.23
C THR A 109 17.11 5.69 8.66
N ALA A 110 17.07 6.65 7.74
CA ALA A 110 16.68 8.02 8.05
C ALA A 110 15.25 8.11 8.62
N THR A 111 14.31 7.29 8.12
CA THR A 111 12.95 7.22 8.67
C THR A 111 12.94 6.58 10.07
N ALA A 112 13.73 5.52 10.28
CA ALA A 112 13.85 4.87 11.58
C ALA A 112 14.45 5.82 12.62
N GLU A 113 15.49 6.59 12.27
CA GLU A 113 16.09 7.62 13.12
C GLU A 113 15.07 8.71 13.49
N LYS A 114 14.32 9.24 12.53
CA LYS A 114 13.25 10.22 12.79
C LYS A 114 12.20 9.67 13.75
N ASN A 115 11.81 8.40 13.57
CA ASN A 115 10.83 7.75 14.45
C ASN A 115 11.40 7.51 15.86
N ALA A 116 12.69 7.15 15.97
CA ALA A 116 13.36 7.00 17.25
C ALA A 116 13.46 8.34 18.02
N VAL A 117 13.81 9.43 17.31
CA VAL A 117 13.81 10.78 17.90
C VAL A 117 12.41 11.17 18.39
N LYS A 118 11.37 10.99 17.54
CA LYS A 118 9.99 11.25 17.96
C LYS A 118 9.57 10.44 19.19
N LYS A 119 10.00 9.17 19.26
CA LYS A 119 9.70 8.32 20.41
C LYS A 119 10.44 8.79 21.66
N ALA A 120 11.70 9.20 21.52
CA ALA A 120 12.47 9.78 22.62
C ALA A 120 11.84 11.08 23.14
N ASP A 121 11.42 11.97 22.23
CA ASP A 121 10.71 13.22 22.57
C ASP A 121 9.40 12.94 23.33
N MET A 122 8.65 11.90 22.95
CA MET A 122 7.43 11.50 23.67
C MET A 122 7.71 11.00 25.09
N VAL A 123 8.87 10.36 25.30
CA VAL A 123 9.28 9.88 26.64
C VAL A 123 9.78 11.04 27.51
N LEU A 124 10.54 11.97 26.92
CA LEU A 124 11.10 13.13 27.66
C LEU A 124 10.05 14.19 27.99
N ASN A 125 8.99 14.31 27.18
CA ASN A 125 7.92 15.30 27.36
C ASN A 125 6.54 14.61 27.37
N PRO A 126 6.22 13.79 28.36
CA PRO A 126 4.99 12.98 28.38
C PRO A 126 3.72 13.83 28.52
N GLU A 127 3.82 15.00 29.18
CA GLU A 127 2.65 15.79 29.54
C GLU A 127 2.04 16.58 28.37
N VAL A 128 2.86 17.06 27.45
CA VAL A 128 2.40 17.95 26.37
C VAL A 128 1.73 17.23 25.20
N LYS A 129 2.04 15.93 24.96
CA LYS A 129 1.56 15.21 23.77
C LYS A 129 0.51 14.14 24.03
N ASN A 130 0.38 13.66 25.26
CA ASN A 130 -0.60 12.61 25.54
C ASN A 130 -2.05 13.11 25.51
N ASP A 131 -2.28 14.37 25.85
CA ASP A 131 -3.63 14.92 25.91
C ASP A 131 -4.13 15.30 24.51
N SER A 132 -3.31 15.96 23.68
CA SER A 132 -3.72 16.32 22.31
C SER A 132 -3.96 15.07 21.44
N ILE A 133 -3.08 14.06 21.49
CA ILE A 133 -3.25 12.82 20.72
C ILE A 133 -4.45 12.00 21.22
N LYS A 134 -4.67 11.97 22.54
CA LYS A 134 -5.83 11.30 23.13
C LYS A 134 -7.13 12.04 22.76
N ASP A 135 -7.11 13.35 22.73
CA ASP A 135 -8.29 14.15 22.39
C ASP A 135 -8.60 14.08 20.90
N GLU A 136 -7.62 14.14 20.00
CA GLU A 136 -7.80 13.90 18.57
C GLU A 136 -8.32 12.48 18.27
N ARG A 137 -7.84 11.47 19.02
CA ARG A 137 -8.34 10.10 18.88
C ARG A 137 -9.76 9.98 19.38
N LYS A 138 -10.09 10.55 20.56
CA LYS A 138 -11.44 10.57 21.09
C LYS A 138 -12.40 11.29 20.15
N GLN A 139 -11.96 12.41 19.56
CA GLN A 139 -12.75 13.16 18.60
C GLN A 139 -13.06 12.32 17.36
N ARG A 140 -12.04 11.70 16.73
CA ARG A 140 -12.25 10.77 15.60
C ARG A 140 -13.14 9.58 15.94
N ASP A 141 -12.99 9.02 17.14
CA ASP A 141 -13.82 7.89 17.58
C ASP A 141 -15.28 8.33 17.76
N ARG A 142 -15.55 9.54 18.25
CA ARG A 142 -16.89 10.15 18.34
C ARG A 142 -17.49 10.38 16.95
N GLU A 143 -16.73 10.96 16.03
CA GLU A 143 -17.13 11.18 14.64
C GLU A 143 -17.49 9.86 13.93
N ASN A 144 -16.62 8.86 14.04
CA ASN A 144 -16.86 7.55 13.46
C ASN A 144 -18.08 6.85 14.06
N TYR A 145 -18.26 6.95 15.38
CA TYR A 145 -19.43 6.39 16.06
C TYR A 145 -20.73 7.06 15.60
N PHE A 146 -20.71 8.39 15.54
CA PHE A 146 -21.85 9.18 15.10
C PHE A 146 -22.24 8.84 13.65
N LEU A 147 -21.27 8.90 12.73
CA LEU A 147 -21.47 8.54 11.33
C LEU A 147 -21.97 7.09 11.18
N GLY A 148 -21.38 6.15 11.91
CA GLY A 148 -21.78 4.76 11.90
C GLY A 148 -23.24 4.55 12.37
N ALA A 149 -23.66 5.28 13.41
CA ALA A 149 -25.03 5.21 13.92
C ALA A 149 -26.05 5.70 12.88
N TYR A 150 -25.77 6.81 12.19
CA TYR A 150 -26.67 7.34 11.16
C TYR A 150 -26.64 6.53 9.87
N VAL A 151 -25.48 6.02 9.45
CA VAL A 151 -25.41 5.05 8.35
C VAL A 151 -26.22 3.80 8.67
N LYS A 152 -26.18 3.30 9.90
CA LYS A 152 -27.00 2.16 10.34
C LYS A 152 -28.49 2.49 10.27
N LYS A 153 -28.95 3.64 10.80
CA LYS A 153 -30.35 4.10 10.68
C LYS A 153 -30.78 4.21 9.21
N LEU A 154 -29.92 4.76 8.35
CA LEU A 154 -30.17 4.88 6.92
C LEU A 154 -30.36 3.51 6.26
N LEU A 155 -29.50 2.54 6.58
CA LEU A 155 -29.59 1.18 6.08
C LEU A 155 -30.83 0.44 6.59
N GLU A 156 -31.23 0.63 7.86
CA GLU A 156 -32.42 0.07 8.45
C GLU A 156 -33.70 0.69 7.84
N SER A 157 -33.65 1.98 7.52
CA SER A 157 -34.77 2.70 6.88
C SER A 157 -34.92 2.38 5.39
N SER A 158 -33.89 1.79 4.76
CA SER A 158 -33.94 1.38 3.36
C SER A 158 -34.60 0.02 3.19
N ASN A 159 -35.39 -0.17 2.12
CA ASN A 159 -35.99 -1.46 1.77
C ASN A 159 -34.98 -2.44 1.15
N VAL A 160 -33.69 -2.25 1.39
CA VAL A 160 -32.63 -3.10 0.85
C VAL A 160 -32.39 -4.29 1.76
N SER A 161 -32.31 -5.49 1.18
CA SER A 161 -32.11 -6.74 1.92
C SER A 161 -30.93 -6.66 2.90
N PRO A 162 -31.13 -7.08 4.18
CA PRO A 162 -30.05 -7.12 5.17
C PRO A 162 -28.84 -7.98 4.75
N ASN A 163 -29.08 -8.99 3.89
CA ASN A 163 -28.04 -9.91 3.41
C ASN A 163 -27.18 -9.32 2.28
N SER A 164 -27.50 -8.14 1.77
CA SER A 164 -26.67 -7.48 0.76
C SER A 164 -25.40 -6.93 1.39
N PRO A 165 -24.22 -7.04 0.73
CA PRO A 165 -23.02 -6.38 1.19
C PRO A 165 -23.22 -4.89 1.44
N LEU A 166 -22.65 -4.36 2.52
CA LEU A 166 -22.85 -2.97 2.95
C LEU A 166 -22.64 -1.95 1.82
N ILE A 167 -21.57 -2.12 1.03
CA ILE A 167 -21.24 -1.22 -0.09
C ILE A 167 -22.36 -1.23 -1.14
N ARG A 168 -22.92 -2.40 -1.48
CA ARG A 168 -24.02 -2.52 -2.43
C ARG A 168 -25.31 -1.88 -1.90
N ARG A 169 -25.57 -2.03 -0.60
CA ARG A 169 -26.73 -1.39 0.06
C ARG A 169 -26.59 0.14 0.03
N LEU A 170 -25.43 0.66 0.33
CA LEU A 170 -25.16 2.09 0.25
C LEU A 170 -25.29 2.62 -1.19
N ALA A 171 -24.73 1.93 -2.19
CA ALA A 171 -24.86 2.32 -3.59
C ALA A 171 -26.32 2.39 -4.03
N ILE A 172 -27.15 1.38 -3.66
CA ILE A 172 -28.59 1.39 -3.96
C ILE A 172 -29.30 2.58 -3.30
N ILE A 173 -28.91 2.96 -2.07
CA ILE A 173 -29.50 4.11 -1.38
C ILE A 173 -29.13 5.42 -2.09
N PHE A 174 -27.89 5.56 -2.55
CA PHE A 174 -27.43 6.75 -3.25
C PHE A 174 -27.98 6.85 -4.68
N ASP A 175 -28.13 5.72 -5.38
CA ASP A 175 -28.70 5.68 -6.74
C ASP A 175 -30.23 5.83 -6.75
N ALA A 176 -30.90 5.39 -5.68
CA ALA A 176 -32.36 5.48 -5.56
C ALA A 176 -32.82 6.90 -5.21
N ALA A 177 -32.51 7.86 -6.07
CA ALA A 177 -32.88 9.29 -5.90
C ALA A 177 -34.34 9.57 -6.27
N GLU A 178 -35.33 8.70 -5.90
CA GLU A 178 -36.72 9.03 -6.05
C GLU A 178 -37.10 10.20 -5.11
N PRO A 179 -37.89 11.18 -5.61
CA PRO A 179 -38.30 12.35 -4.82
C PRO A 179 -38.95 12.02 -3.46
N ALA A 180 -39.75 10.96 -3.41
CA ALA A 180 -40.39 10.50 -2.17
C ALA A 180 -39.39 9.99 -1.11
N LYS A 181 -38.24 9.48 -1.52
CA LYS A 181 -37.17 9.02 -0.61
C LYS A 181 -36.30 10.15 -0.11
N ARG A 182 -36.18 11.26 -0.89
CA ARG A 182 -35.41 12.45 -0.49
C ARG A 182 -35.94 13.09 0.79
N THR A 183 -37.23 13.14 0.97
CA THR A 183 -37.87 13.71 2.18
C THR A 183 -37.43 12.95 3.43
N ARG A 184 -37.40 11.61 3.36
CA ARG A 184 -36.98 10.77 4.48
C ARG A 184 -35.51 10.92 4.83
N TYR A 185 -34.64 11.01 3.82
CA TYR A 185 -33.21 11.25 4.04
C TYR A 185 -32.95 12.66 4.58
N PHE A 186 -33.76 13.63 4.19
CA PHE A 186 -33.67 14.99 4.69
C PHE A 186 -34.12 15.08 6.16
N ASP A 187 -35.11 14.29 6.58
CA ASP A 187 -35.50 14.24 7.98
C ASP A 187 -34.44 13.58 8.85
N LEU A 188 -33.78 12.50 8.36
CA LEU A 188 -32.62 11.90 9.02
C LEU A 188 -31.45 12.88 9.13
N TYR A 189 -31.21 13.69 8.08
CA TYR A 189 -30.20 14.74 8.11
C TYR A 189 -30.52 15.79 9.19
N LYS A 190 -31.77 16.26 9.28
CA LYS A 190 -32.20 17.19 10.33
C LYS A 190 -32.06 16.59 11.72
N GLU A 191 -32.43 15.32 11.89
CA GLU A 191 -32.25 14.60 13.14
C GLU A 191 -30.76 14.53 13.52
N ALA A 192 -29.87 14.23 12.56
CA ALA A 192 -28.44 14.22 12.80
C ALA A 192 -27.88 15.59 13.16
N ALA A 193 -28.30 16.64 12.45
CA ALA A 193 -27.88 18.02 12.71
C ALA A 193 -28.37 18.54 14.06
N SER A 194 -29.52 18.09 14.55
CA SER A 194 -30.06 18.49 15.86
C SER A 194 -29.64 17.57 17.02
N ASP A 195 -28.87 16.53 16.77
CA ASP A 195 -28.42 15.60 17.81
C ASP A 195 -27.33 16.27 18.67
N PRO A 196 -27.53 16.44 19.99
CA PRO A 196 -26.57 17.08 20.88
C PRO A 196 -25.23 16.35 20.98
N ARG A 197 -25.13 15.13 20.42
CA ARG A 197 -23.90 14.35 20.33
C ARG A 197 -23.16 14.56 19.01
N ASN A 198 -23.71 15.41 18.11
CA ASN A 198 -23.10 15.70 16.81
C ASN A 198 -21.72 16.34 17.02
N PRO A 199 -20.62 15.70 16.60
CA PRO A 199 -19.26 16.23 16.78
C PRO A 199 -18.85 17.24 15.70
N PHE A 200 -19.75 17.56 14.74
CA PHE A 200 -19.46 18.43 13.60
C PHE A 200 -20.11 19.82 13.71
N ASP A 201 -20.77 20.13 14.81
CA ASP A 201 -21.33 21.48 15.14
C ASP A 201 -20.30 22.36 15.86
#